data_769a70425fc39b858c4468d028ffc834
#
_entry.id   769a70425fc39b858c4468d028ffc834
#
_cell.length_a   1.000
_cell.length_b   1.000
_cell.length_c   1.000
_cell.angle_alpha   90.00
_cell.angle_beta   90.00
_cell.angle_gamma   90.00
#
_symmetry.space_group_name_H-M   'P 1'
#
loop_
_entity.id
_entity.type
_entity.pdbx_description
1 polymer ?
#
loop_
_entity_poly.entity_id
_entity_poly.type
_entity_poly.pdbx_seq_one_letter_code
_entity_poly.pdbx_strand_id
1 'polypeptide(L)'
;MKRFKIKPQIKPKSILFIIILTIFFTTSCMLTIIGKKASNNIFYISRNLANTITTNTVNNYIRMDLFKKYNINDLIIINYQDQKIVNVDYNLENAYEILIEIKKNIMQNIGNSLNEYYNYEYSINNNKVIIEMPFYNYTDNVLIANLGPKIKIGMSLVRIINGSVKTKIKTYGINSLLVELYINFTITNTIVVPFEKESNTSNSYDVLISSKVIQGEIPSIYNGLLEQESKILSN
;
A
#
# COMPACT_ATOMS: atom_id res chain seq x y z
N MET A 1 4.69 -65.66 -47.57
CA MET A 1 5.25 -65.34 -46.24
C MET A 1 4.14 -64.78 -45.36
N LYS A 2 3.59 -65.51 -44.40
CA LYS A 2 2.59 -65.05 -43.43
C LYS A 2 3.32 -64.41 -42.28
N ARG A 3 3.16 -63.07 -42.10
CA ARG A 3 3.66 -62.35 -40.91
C ARG A 3 2.78 -62.69 -39.71
N PHE A 4 3.33 -63.42 -38.75
CA PHE A 4 2.72 -63.65 -37.45
C PHE A 4 2.71 -62.32 -36.68
N LYS A 5 1.53 -61.71 -36.51
CA LYS A 5 1.33 -60.60 -35.55
C LYS A 5 1.26 -61.22 -34.16
N ILE A 6 2.35 -61.18 -33.40
CA ILE A 6 2.33 -61.47 -31.99
C ILE A 6 1.55 -60.39 -31.29
N LYS A 7 0.33 -60.70 -30.83
CA LYS A 7 -0.42 -59.80 -29.92
C LYS A 7 0.21 -59.91 -28.53
N PRO A 8 0.74 -58.85 -27.97
CA PRO A 8 1.26 -58.90 -26.61
C PRO A 8 0.11 -59.23 -25.66
N GLN A 9 0.13 -60.37 -25.03
CA GLN A 9 -0.79 -60.75 -23.94
C GLN A 9 -0.35 -60.03 -22.67
N ILE A 10 -0.88 -58.83 -22.43
CA ILE A 10 -0.64 -58.09 -21.20
C ILE A 10 -1.44 -58.79 -20.09
N LYS A 11 -0.74 -59.27 -19.05
CA LYS A 11 -1.38 -59.94 -17.91
C LYS A 11 -2.36 -58.96 -17.21
N PRO A 12 -3.54 -59.43 -16.76
CA PRO A 12 -4.57 -58.56 -16.17
C PRO A 12 -4.05 -57.78 -14.94
N LYS A 13 -3.11 -58.34 -14.18
CA LYS A 13 -2.43 -57.65 -13.06
C LYS A 13 -1.60 -56.45 -13.51
N SER A 14 -0.97 -56.51 -14.70
CA SER A 14 -0.20 -55.40 -15.25
C SER A 14 -1.11 -54.26 -15.75
N ILE A 15 -2.28 -54.58 -16.27
CA ILE A 15 -3.29 -53.60 -16.68
C ILE A 15 -3.79 -52.83 -15.44
N LEU A 16 -4.12 -53.55 -14.38
CA LEU A 16 -4.59 -52.95 -13.12
C LEU A 16 -3.53 -52.04 -12.50
N PHE A 17 -2.25 -52.45 -12.53
CA PHE A 17 -1.14 -51.62 -12.06
C PHE A 17 -0.98 -50.34 -12.88
N ILE A 18 -1.10 -50.43 -14.21
CA ILE A 18 -1.04 -49.25 -15.10
C ILE A 18 -2.20 -48.30 -14.82
N ILE A 19 -3.40 -48.81 -14.59
CA ILE A 19 -4.58 -47.97 -14.26
C ILE A 19 -4.37 -47.23 -12.95
N ILE A 20 -3.89 -47.90 -11.90
CA ILE A 20 -3.59 -47.26 -10.60
C ILE A 20 -2.52 -46.17 -10.76
N LEU A 21 -1.46 -46.46 -11.53
CA LEU A 21 -0.38 -45.52 -11.78
C LEU A 21 -0.87 -44.25 -12.54
N THR A 22 -1.72 -44.47 -13.55
CA THR A 22 -2.31 -43.35 -14.31
C THR A 22 -3.24 -42.48 -13.45
N ILE A 23 -4.08 -43.09 -12.60
CA ILE A 23 -4.95 -42.37 -11.66
C ILE A 23 -4.07 -41.58 -10.69
N PHE A 24 -3.01 -42.18 -10.11
CA PHE A 24 -2.11 -41.47 -9.20
C PHE A 24 -1.42 -40.28 -9.87
N PHE A 25 -0.95 -40.45 -11.10
CA PHE A 25 -0.29 -39.40 -11.85
C PHE A 25 -1.26 -38.26 -12.21
N THR A 26 -2.46 -38.60 -12.66
CA THR A 26 -3.49 -37.59 -13.01
C THR A 26 -3.98 -36.80 -11.78
N THR A 27 -4.19 -37.48 -10.64
CA THR A 27 -4.57 -36.83 -9.39
C THR A 27 -3.44 -35.92 -8.85
N SER A 28 -2.18 -36.37 -8.92
CA SER A 28 -1.03 -35.55 -8.53
C SER A 28 -0.89 -34.31 -9.41
N CYS A 29 -1.06 -34.45 -10.73
CA CYS A 29 -1.01 -33.33 -11.66
C CYS A 29 -2.16 -32.34 -11.41
N MET A 30 -3.36 -32.85 -11.16
CA MET A 30 -4.52 -32.02 -10.84
C MET A 30 -4.36 -31.23 -9.55
N LEU A 31 -3.81 -31.88 -8.50
CA LEU A 31 -3.53 -31.22 -7.22
C LEU A 31 -2.49 -30.10 -7.36
N THR A 32 -1.46 -30.28 -8.19
CA THR A 32 -0.45 -29.22 -8.41
C THR A 32 -1.03 -28.01 -9.16
N ILE A 33 -1.89 -28.25 -10.15
CA ILE A 33 -2.56 -27.15 -10.90
C ILE A 33 -3.52 -26.38 -10.00
N ILE A 34 -4.36 -27.10 -9.24
CA ILE A 34 -5.32 -26.48 -8.31
C ILE A 34 -4.55 -25.73 -7.21
N GLY A 35 -3.49 -26.31 -6.66
CA GLY A 35 -2.65 -25.69 -5.64
C GLY A 35 -2.04 -24.37 -6.11
N LYS A 36 -1.47 -24.31 -7.32
CA LYS A 36 -0.91 -23.08 -7.88
C LYS A 36 -1.98 -22.01 -8.09
N LYS A 37 -3.14 -22.38 -8.63
CA LYS A 37 -4.25 -21.43 -8.86
C LYS A 37 -4.79 -20.89 -7.53
N ALA A 38 -4.96 -21.77 -6.54
CA ALA A 38 -5.39 -21.39 -5.20
C ALA A 38 -4.37 -20.46 -4.52
N SER A 39 -3.09 -20.76 -4.60
CA SER A 39 -2.02 -19.95 -4.02
C SER A 39 -2.02 -18.52 -4.57
N ASN A 40 -2.13 -18.35 -5.88
CA ASN A 40 -2.18 -17.04 -6.51
C ASN A 40 -3.37 -16.19 -6.04
N ASN A 41 -4.57 -16.79 -5.95
CA ASN A 41 -5.76 -16.09 -5.48
C ASN A 41 -5.67 -15.75 -3.99
N ILE A 42 -5.21 -16.67 -3.17
CA ILE A 42 -4.97 -16.45 -1.75
C ILE A 42 -3.94 -15.33 -1.54
N PHE A 43 -2.87 -15.33 -2.33
CA PHE A 43 -1.88 -14.26 -2.30
C PHE A 43 -2.48 -12.90 -2.66
N TYR A 44 -3.29 -12.84 -3.71
CA TYR A 44 -3.97 -11.61 -4.12
C TYR A 44 -4.91 -11.07 -3.02
N ILE A 45 -5.72 -11.94 -2.41
CA ILE A 45 -6.60 -11.59 -1.28
C ILE A 45 -5.76 -11.08 -0.10
N SER A 46 -4.69 -11.78 0.25
CA SER A 46 -3.81 -11.42 1.36
C SER A 46 -3.11 -10.09 1.12
N ARG A 47 -2.69 -9.82 -0.12
CA ARG A 47 -2.11 -8.54 -0.52
C ARG A 47 -3.08 -7.39 -0.36
N ASN A 48 -4.30 -7.55 -0.87
CA ASN A 48 -5.33 -6.52 -0.75
C ASN A 48 -5.67 -6.25 0.71
N LEU A 49 -5.77 -7.30 1.51
CA LEU A 49 -6.02 -7.20 2.93
C LEU A 49 -4.90 -6.46 3.67
N ALA A 50 -3.65 -6.83 3.44
CA ALA A 50 -2.49 -6.16 4.02
C ALA A 50 -2.43 -4.67 3.64
N ASN A 51 -2.73 -4.35 2.39
CA ASN A 51 -2.79 -2.98 1.90
C ASN A 51 -3.93 -2.19 2.57
N THR A 52 -5.11 -2.79 2.69
CA THR A 52 -6.27 -2.14 3.33
C THR A 52 -5.99 -1.86 4.80
N ILE A 53 -5.48 -2.84 5.54
CA ILE A 53 -5.12 -2.68 6.96
C ILE A 53 -4.09 -1.55 7.11
N THR A 54 -3.03 -1.58 6.30
CA THR A 54 -1.98 -0.57 6.34
C THR A 54 -2.52 0.82 6.03
N THR A 55 -3.33 0.96 4.98
CA THR A 55 -3.93 2.24 4.59
C THR A 55 -4.88 2.78 5.65
N ASN A 56 -5.71 1.92 6.24
CA ASN A 56 -6.61 2.33 7.33
C ASN A 56 -5.82 2.77 8.57
N THR A 57 -4.76 2.04 8.92
CA THR A 57 -3.87 2.44 10.02
C THR A 57 -3.25 3.80 9.74
N VAL A 58 -2.68 4.00 8.55
CA VAL A 58 -2.11 5.28 8.13
C VAL A 58 -3.15 6.40 8.24
N ASN A 59 -4.33 6.21 7.68
CA ASN A 59 -5.40 7.22 7.69
C ASN A 59 -5.89 7.55 9.11
N ASN A 60 -5.96 6.56 10.00
CA ASN A 60 -6.43 6.76 11.36
C ASN A 60 -5.40 7.47 12.24
N TYR A 61 -4.10 7.21 12.04
CA TYR A 61 -3.03 7.70 12.91
C TYR A 61 -2.26 8.91 12.36
N ILE A 62 -2.46 9.30 11.10
CA ILE A 62 -1.99 10.57 10.56
C ILE A 62 -2.98 11.72 10.85
N ARG A 63 -4.15 11.42 11.45
CA ARG A 63 -5.16 12.43 11.76
C ARG A 63 -4.68 13.46 12.78
N MET A 64 -5.24 14.63 12.66
CA MET A 64 -5.14 15.90 13.40
C MET A 64 -4.39 15.99 14.73
N ASP A 65 -4.31 14.93 15.54
CA ASP A 65 -3.68 15.02 16.87
C ASP A 65 -2.16 15.15 16.79
N LEU A 66 -1.54 14.61 15.74
CA LEU A 66 -0.11 14.80 15.47
C LEU A 66 0.20 16.27 15.15
N PHE A 67 -0.69 16.91 14.41
CA PHE A 67 -0.48 18.29 13.99
C PHE A 67 -0.77 19.32 15.11
N LYS A 68 -1.54 18.94 16.13
CA LYS A 68 -1.79 19.82 17.29
C LYS A 68 -0.57 19.96 18.19
N LYS A 69 0.28 18.93 18.24
CA LYS A 69 1.48 18.91 19.08
C LYS A 69 2.60 19.80 18.52
N TYR A 70 2.69 19.89 17.19
CA TYR A 70 3.71 20.64 16.49
C TYR A 70 3.11 21.92 15.91
N ASN A 71 3.81 23.04 16.07
CA ASN A 71 3.39 24.29 15.44
C ASN A 71 3.68 24.22 13.92
N ILE A 72 2.69 23.80 13.14
CA ILE A 72 2.79 23.58 11.68
C ILE A 72 3.20 24.88 10.97
N ASN A 73 2.84 26.04 11.53
CA ASN A 73 3.16 27.35 10.96
C ASN A 73 4.67 27.64 10.96
N ASP A 74 5.41 27.01 11.86
CA ASP A 74 6.86 27.22 12.01
C ASP A 74 7.68 26.25 11.16
N LEU A 75 7.04 25.32 10.43
CA LEU A 75 7.74 24.39 9.54
C LEU A 75 8.26 25.05 8.28
N ILE A 76 7.60 26.09 7.79
CA ILE A 76 8.04 26.90 6.65
C ILE A 76 8.25 28.32 7.17
N ILE A 77 9.47 28.80 7.11
CA ILE A 77 9.89 30.12 7.61
C ILE A 77 10.16 30.99 6.39
N ILE A 78 9.47 32.13 6.32
CA ILE A 78 9.66 33.12 5.25
C ILE A 78 10.41 34.30 5.84
N ASN A 79 11.59 34.58 5.34
CA ASN A 79 12.42 35.68 5.78
C ASN A 79 12.22 36.90 4.84
N TYR A 80 11.97 38.03 5.47
CA TYR A 80 11.74 39.30 4.77
C TYR A 80 12.87 40.27 5.08
N GLN A 81 13.29 41.02 4.08
CA GLN A 81 14.13 42.22 4.21
C GLN A 81 13.52 43.34 3.37
N ASP A 82 13.31 44.49 3.96
CA ASP A 82 12.65 45.66 3.30
C ASP A 82 11.35 45.29 2.61
N GLN A 83 10.50 44.51 3.28
CA GLN A 83 9.25 43.95 2.78
C GLN A 83 9.33 43.01 1.59
N LYS A 84 10.57 42.66 1.15
CA LYS A 84 10.80 41.69 0.10
C LYS A 84 11.21 40.36 0.68
N ILE A 85 10.73 39.28 0.05
CA ILE A 85 11.11 37.91 0.45
C ILE A 85 12.54 37.68 0.00
N VAL A 86 13.41 37.36 0.97
CA VAL A 86 14.83 37.07 0.72
C VAL A 86 15.05 35.55 0.55
N ASN A 87 14.49 34.77 1.47
CA ASN A 87 14.60 33.32 1.40
C ASN A 87 13.39 32.62 2.06
N VAL A 88 13.29 31.32 1.78
CA VAL A 88 12.34 30.42 2.42
C VAL A 88 13.12 29.29 3.06
N ASP A 89 13.07 29.21 4.37
CA ASP A 89 13.73 28.18 5.15
C ASP A 89 12.71 27.14 5.64
N TYR A 90 13.23 25.97 5.97
CA TYR A 90 12.43 24.85 6.46
C TYR A 90 12.96 24.38 7.80
N ASN A 91 12.08 24.28 8.80
CA ASN A 91 12.43 23.63 10.06
C ASN A 91 12.42 22.10 9.87
N LEU A 92 13.54 21.59 9.38
CA LEU A 92 13.70 20.17 9.09
C LEU A 92 13.74 19.32 10.35
N GLU A 93 14.21 19.86 11.47
CA GLU A 93 14.25 19.16 12.75
C GLU A 93 12.84 18.77 13.17
N ASN A 94 11.93 19.73 13.26
CA ASN A 94 10.53 19.47 13.60
C ASN A 94 9.85 18.57 12.58
N ALA A 95 10.16 18.73 11.29
CA ALA A 95 9.59 17.88 10.25
C ALA A 95 10.03 16.41 10.37
N TYR A 96 11.29 16.16 10.74
CA TYR A 96 11.79 14.81 11.00
C TYR A 96 11.25 14.24 12.31
N GLU A 97 11.03 15.03 13.34
CA GLU A 97 10.36 14.58 14.57
C GLU A 97 8.94 14.10 14.28
N ILE A 98 8.17 14.85 13.47
CA ILE A 98 6.84 14.44 13.01
C ILE A 98 6.92 13.11 12.26
N LEU A 99 7.89 12.93 11.36
CA LEU A 99 8.09 11.68 10.64
C LEU A 99 8.36 10.50 11.58
N ILE A 100 9.20 10.70 12.60
CA ILE A 100 9.55 9.66 13.59
C ILE A 100 8.30 9.28 14.41
N GLU A 101 7.51 10.27 14.81
CA GLU A 101 6.28 10.03 15.58
C GLU A 101 5.22 9.30 14.74
N ILE A 102 5.04 9.67 13.46
CA ILE A 102 4.18 8.95 12.52
C ILE A 102 4.60 7.48 12.43
N LYS A 103 5.90 7.22 12.21
CA LYS A 103 6.43 5.85 12.15
C LYS A 103 6.12 5.06 13.41
N LYS A 104 6.38 5.65 14.58
CA LYS A 104 6.14 5.03 15.89
C LYS A 104 4.65 4.69 16.06
N ASN A 105 3.77 5.64 15.77
CA ASN A 105 2.32 5.45 15.91
C ASN A 105 1.78 4.37 14.98
N ILE A 106 2.21 4.34 13.73
CA ILE A 106 1.82 3.29 12.79
C ILE A 106 2.29 1.92 13.30
N MET A 107 3.55 1.79 13.72
CA MET A 107 4.08 0.52 14.21
C MET A 107 3.38 0.01 15.47
N GLN A 108 2.99 0.89 16.37
CA GLN A 108 2.32 0.52 17.62
C GLN A 108 0.85 0.15 17.45
N ASN A 109 0.18 0.74 16.45
CA ASN A 109 -1.28 0.67 16.33
C ASN A 109 -1.79 -0.14 15.15
N ILE A 110 -0.89 -0.73 14.36
CA ILE A 110 -1.31 -1.53 13.21
C ILE A 110 -2.20 -2.71 13.61
N GLY A 111 -1.97 -3.26 14.81
CA GLY A 111 -2.78 -4.33 15.35
C GLY A 111 -4.21 -3.92 15.70
N ASN A 112 -4.42 -2.69 16.13
CA ASN A 112 -5.74 -2.19 16.53
C ASN A 112 -6.67 -2.02 15.32
N SER A 113 -6.11 -1.67 14.16
CA SER A 113 -6.87 -1.52 12.91
C SER A 113 -7.42 -2.83 12.35
N LEU A 114 -6.96 -3.98 12.87
CA LEU A 114 -7.45 -5.30 12.47
C LEU A 114 -8.80 -5.64 13.13
N ASN A 115 -9.01 -5.18 14.35
CA ASN A 115 -10.19 -5.53 15.15
C ASN A 115 -11.49 -4.96 14.56
N GLU A 116 -11.40 -3.91 13.77
CA GLU A 116 -12.57 -3.16 13.29
C GLU A 116 -13.20 -3.75 12.01
N TYR A 117 -12.46 -4.54 11.22
CA TYR A 117 -12.86 -4.79 9.83
C TYR A 117 -13.05 -6.26 9.44
N TYR A 118 -12.65 -7.24 10.24
CA TYR A 118 -12.63 -8.64 9.79
C TYR A 118 -13.23 -9.65 10.75
N ASN A 119 -14.19 -10.43 10.23
CA ASN A 119 -14.83 -11.58 10.89
C ASN A 119 -13.96 -12.86 10.86
N TYR A 120 -12.65 -12.75 10.56
CA TYR A 120 -11.76 -13.90 10.56
C TYR A 120 -11.11 -14.08 11.93
N GLU A 121 -10.93 -15.32 12.34
CA GLU A 121 -10.11 -15.63 13.51
C GLU A 121 -8.66 -15.22 13.21
N TYR A 122 -8.11 -14.28 13.95
CA TYR A 122 -6.74 -13.82 13.80
C TYR A 122 -6.05 -13.76 15.16
N SER A 123 -4.73 -13.96 15.13
CA SER A 123 -3.89 -13.74 16.30
C SER A 123 -2.79 -12.71 15.95
N ILE A 124 -2.59 -11.74 16.85
CA ILE A 124 -1.53 -10.76 16.70
C ILE A 124 -0.39 -11.16 17.62
N ASN A 125 0.78 -11.45 17.04
CA ASN A 125 1.99 -11.68 17.78
C ASN A 125 3.15 -10.98 17.05
N ASN A 126 3.82 -10.03 17.73
CA ASN A 126 4.98 -9.31 17.22
C ASN A 126 4.83 -8.75 15.79
N ASN A 127 3.77 -7.99 15.50
CA ASN A 127 3.42 -7.46 14.17
C ASN A 127 3.15 -8.55 13.11
N LYS A 128 3.00 -9.79 13.51
CA LYS A 128 2.55 -10.87 12.65
C LYS A 128 1.06 -11.08 12.83
N VAL A 129 0.35 -11.08 11.72
CA VAL A 129 -1.06 -11.39 11.66
C VAL A 129 -1.21 -12.75 11.01
N ILE A 130 -1.92 -13.65 11.66
CA ILE A 130 -2.27 -14.95 11.11
C ILE A 130 -3.78 -14.92 10.87
N ILE A 131 -4.17 -15.07 9.62
CA ILE A 131 -5.58 -15.14 9.22
C ILE A 131 -5.90 -16.57 8.86
N GLU A 132 -6.99 -17.07 9.40
CA GLU A 132 -7.54 -18.37 9.04
C GLU A 132 -8.68 -18.18 8.04
N MET A 133 -8.59 -18.80 6.87
CA MET A 133 -9.66 -18.77 5.87
C MET A 133 -9.94 -20.17 5.33
N PRO A 134 -11.18 -20.46 4.90
CA PRO A 134 -11.51 -21.70 4.23
C PRO A 134 -10.71 -21.85 2.94
N PHE A 135 -10.22 -23.07 2.66
CA PHE A 135 -9.41 -23.34 1.46
C PHE A 135 -10.13 -22.95 0.16
N TYR A 136 -11.42 -23.19 0.06
CA TYR A 136 -12.19 -22.89 -1.15
C TYR A 136 -12.56 -21.40 -1.31
N ASN A 137 -12.16 -20.52 -0.39
CA ASN A 137 -12.40 -19.07 -0.52
C ASN A 137 -11.70 -18.45 -1.76
N TYR A 138 -10.77 -19.18 -2.39
CA TYR A 138 -10.18 -18.76 -3.67
C TYR A 138 -11.10 -18.95 -4.88
N THR A 139 -12.23 -19.64 -4.70
CA THR A 139 -13.19 -19.89 -5.78
C THR A 139 -14.19 -18.74 -5.89
N ASP A 140 -14.56 -18.39 -7.12
CA ASP A 140 -15.59 -17.38 -7.36
C ASP A 140 -17.01 -17.89 -7.08
N ASN A 141 -17.13 -19.13 -6.58
CA ASN A 141 -18.41 -19.76 -6.29
C ASN A 141 -18.78 -19.55 -4.81
N VAL A 142 -19.76 -18.67 -4.59
CA VAL A 142 -20.24 -18.29 -3.26
C VAL A 142 -20.72 -19.49 -2.43
N LEU A 143 -21.28 -20.54 -3.08
CA LEU A 143 -21.82 -21.70 -2.37
C LEU A 143 -20.74 -22.56 -1.74
N ILE A 144 -19.54 -22.62 -2.29
CA ILE A 144 -18.44 -23.44 -1.79
C ILE A 144 -17.32 -22.62 -1.14
N ALA A 145 -17.30 -21.30 -1.28
CA ALA A 145 -16.24 -20.44 -0.79
C ALA A 145 -15.96 -20.61 0.71
N ASN A 146 -16.98 -20.87 1.50
CA ASN A 146 -16.89 -21.08 2.95
C ASN A 146 -16.64 -22.53 3.36
N LEU A 147 -16.46 -23.44 2.41
CA LEU A 147 -16.22 -24.85 2.66
C LEU A 147 -14.73 -25.19 2.63
N GLY A 148 -14.40 -26.36 3.15
CA GLY A 148 -13.05 -26.91 3.14
C GLY A 148 -12.27 -26.67 4.44
N PRO A 149 -11.04 -27.24 4.51
CA PRO A 149 -10.17 -27.04 5.65
C PRO A 149 -9.73 -25.57 5.74
N LYS A 150 -9.64 -25.05 6.96
CA LYS A 150 -9.08 -23.73 7.21
C LYS A 150 -7.58 -23.75 6.96
N ILE A 151 -7.08 -22.79 6.19
CA ILE A 151 -5.65 -22.56 5.96
C ILE A 151 -5.20 -21.31 6.72
N LYS A 152 -3.97 -21.36 7.23
CA LYS A 152 -3.35 -20.24 7.94
C LYS A 152 -2.48 -19.45 6.98
N ILE A 153 -2.75 -18.14 6.89
CA ILE A 153 -1.97 -17.19 6.11
C ILE A 153 -1.28 -16.26 7.08
N GLY A 154 0.06 -16.24 7.02
CA GLY A 154 0.89 -15.35 7.82
C GLY A 154 1.16 -14.04 7.07
N MET A 155 0.97 -12.90 7.75
CA MET A 155 1.37 -11.60 7.23
C MET A 155 2.22 -10.89 8.27
N SER A 156 3.34 -10.31 7.87
CA SER A 156 4.10 -9.36 8.68
C SER A 156 3.77 -7.97 8.17
N LEU A 157 2.91 -7.28 8.90
CA LEU A 157 2.50 -5.92 8.57
C LEU A 157 3.56 -4.94 9.07
N VAL A 158 3.82 -3.89 8.25
CA VAL A 158 4.76 -2.83 8.59
C VAL A 158 6.15 -3.35 8.94
N ARG A 159 6.72 -4.17 8.07
CA ARG A 159 8.07 -4.68 8.25
C ARG A 159 9.11 -3.57 8.20
N ILE A 160 8.95 -2.64 7.26
CA ILE A 160 9.87 -1.53 7.05
C ILE A 160 9.06 -0.27 6.75
N ILE A 161 9.39 0.82 7.44
CA ILE A 161 8.90 2.16 7.10
C ILE A 161 10.10 3.02 6.73
N ASN A 162 10.24 3.34 5.46
CA ASN A 162 11.19 4.32 4.96
C ASN A 162 10.47 5.66 4.81
N GLY A 163 11.10 6.74 5.23
CA GLY A 163 10.49 8.06 5.12
C GLY A 163 11.50 9.16 4.86
N SER A 164 11.03 10.21 4.20
CA SER A 164 11.79 11.42 3.90
C SER A 164 10.88 12.64 3.93
N VAL A 165 11.48 13.79 4.23
CA VAL A 165 10.82 15.08 4.09
C VAL A 165 11.07 15.60 2.67
N LYS A 166 10.04 16.11 1.99
CA LYS A 166 10.09 16.65 0.63
C LYS A 166 9.40 18.00 0.55
N THR A 167 9.96 18.89 -0.25
CA THR A 167 9.35 20.19 -0.56
C THR A 167 8.85 20.18 -2.00
N LYS A 168 7.72 20.85 -2.23
CA LYS A 168 7.20 21.13 -3.57
C LYS A 168 6.89 22.63 -3.67
N ILE A 169 7.32 23.23 -4.77
CA ILE A 169 7.01 24.63 -5.08
C ILE A 169 6.22 24.64 -6.38
N LYS A 170 5.08 25.31 -6.36
CA LYS A 170 4.18 25.45 -7.51
C LYS A 170 3.88 26.92 -7.74
N THR A 171 3.74 27.34 -8.98
CA THR A 171 3.20 28.66 -9.32
C THR A 171 1.72 28.71 -8.91
N TYR A 172 1.32 29.77 -8.25
CA TYR A 172 -0.05 30.00 -7.77
C TYR A 172 -0.52 31.38 -8.21
N GLY A 173 -1.25 31.44 -9.31
CA GLY A 173 -1.60 32.73 -9.93
C GLY A 173 -0.45 33.39 -10.66
N ILE A 174 -0.51 34.71 -10.83
CA ILE A 174 0.41 35.49 -11.68
C ILE A 174 1.72 35.83 -10.95
N ASN A 175 1.64 36.07 -9.64
CA ASN A 175 2.73 36.59 -8.81
C ASN A 175 2.92 35.84 -7.49
N SER A 176 2.37 34.64 -7.38
CA SER A 176 2.42 33.90 -6.12
C SER A 176 3.01 32.52 -6.33
N LEU A 177 3.66 32.00 -5.29
CA LEU A 177 4.19 30.64 -5.22
C LEU A 177 3.50 29.92 -4.06
N LEU A 178 3.07 28.69 -4.29
CA LEU A 178 2.64 27.79 -3.26
C LEU A 178 3.82 26.90 -2.87
N VAL A 179 4.26 27.03 -1.63
CA VAL A 179 5.31 26.21 -1.04
C VAL A 179 4.67 25.17 -0.15
N GLU A 180 4.92 23.92 -0.42
CA GLU A 180 4.34 22.77 0.27
C GLU A 180 5.45 21.90 0.86
N LEU A 181 5.28 21.48 2.11
CA LEU A 181 6.16 20.56 2.80
C LEU A 181 5.44 19.24 3.04
N TYR A 182 6.00 18.15 2.56
CA TYR A 182 5.45 16.80 2.63
C TYR A 182 6.35 15.87 3.42
N ILE A 183 5.73 14.97 4.16
CA ILE A 183 6.36 13.73 4.59
C ILE A 183 5.95 12.64 3.59
N ASN A 184 6.95 12.11 2.90
CA ASN A 184 6.79 10.92 2.07
C ASN A 184 7.27 9.71 2.87
N PHE A 185 6.48 8.66 2.95
CA PHE A 185 6.92 7.41 3.55
C PHE A 185 6.37 6.20 2.79
N THR A 186 7.19 5.15 2.77
CA THR A 186 6.86 3.88 2.13
C THR A 186 6.82 2.79 3.18
N ILE A 187 5.69 2.09 3.24
CA ILE A 187 5.48 0.96 4.13
C ILE A 187 5.58 -0.32 3.33
N THR A 188 6.45 -1.22 3.77
CA THR A 188 6.61 -2.54 3.17
C THR A 188 6.02 -3.60 4.10
N ASN A 189 5.10 -4.39 3.57
CA ASN A 189 4.50 -5.54 4.22
C ASN A 189 5.05 -6.82 3.60
N THR A 190 5.23 -7.86 4.41
CA THR A 190 5.62 -9.19 3.93
C THR A 190 4.46 -10.15 4.11
N ILE A 191 4.14 -10.89 3.06
CA ILE A 191 3.06 -11.87 3.03
C ILE A 191 3.67 -13.25 2.83
N VAL A 192 3.29 -14.18 3.69
CA VAL A 192 3.72 -15.58 3.63
C VAL A 192 2.48 -16.44 3.42
N VAL A 193 2.33 -16.96 2.23
CA VAL A 193 1.22 -17.85 1.85
C VAL A 193 1.70 -19.28 1.81
N PRO A 194 0.91 -20.27 2.28
CA PRO A 194 1.24 -21.67 2.11
C PRO A 194 1.53 -22.00 0.65
N PHE A 195 2.58 -22.77 0.41
CA PHE A 195 3.04 -23.22 -0.92
C PHE A 195 3.70 -22.16 -1.82
N GLU A 196 3.88 -20.93 -1.34
CA GLU A 196 4.61 -19.89 -2.08
C GLU A 196 5.76 -19.30 -1.26
N LYS A 197 6.68 -18.63 -1.98
CA LYS A 197 7.74 -17.84 -1.34
C LYS A 197 7.18 -16.57 -0.72
N GLU A 198 7.85 -16.09 0.32
CA GLU A 198 7.58 -14.75 0.87
C GLU A 198 7.52 -13.71 -0.25
N SER A 199 6.51 -12.87 -0.20
CA SER A 199 6.39 -11.74 -1.10
C SER A 199 6.21 -10.44 -0.34
N ASN A 200 6.88 -9.40 -0.82
CA ASN A 200 6.80 -8.06 -0.24
C ASN A 200 5.87 -7.19 -1.08
N THR A 201 5.05 -6.40 -0.40
CA THR A 201 4.25 -5.34 -1.02
C THR A 201 4.63 -4.00 -0.39
N SER A 202 4.75 -2.96 -1.20
CA SER A 202 5.13 -1.64 -0.74
C SER A 202 4.11 -0.60 -1.19
N ASN A 203 3.66 0.23 -0.25
CA ASN A 203 2.76 1.34 -0.50
C ASN A 203 3.45 2.64 -0.08
N SER A 204 3.37 3.66 -0.92
CA SER A 204 3.90 4.99 -0.63
C SER A 204 2.77 5.96 -0.31
N TYR A 205 3.02 6.80 0.68
CA TYR A 205 2.09 7.81 1.17
C TYR A 205 2.77 9.17 1.20
N ASP A 206 2.10 10.18 0.68
CA ASP A 206 2.52 11.58 0.76
C ASP A 206 1.56 12.32 1.69
N VAL A 207 2.08 12.85 2.78
CA VAL A 207 1.31 13.59 3.78
C VAL A 207 1.75 15.05 3.74
N LEU A 208 0.84 15.94 3.37
CA LEU A 208 1.07 17.37 3.44
C LEU A 208 1.06 17.80 4.91
N ILE A 209 2.18 18.33 5.40
CA ILE A 209 2.33 18.77 6.79
C ILE A 209 2.28 20.28 6.95
N SER A 210 2.68 21.03 5.93
CA SER A 210 2.56 22.50 5.92
C SER A 210 2.47 23.03 4.50
N SER A 211 1.75 24.14 4.33
CA SER A 211 1.72 24.87 3.07
C SER A 211 1.63 26.38 3.32
N LYS A 212 2.34 27.16 2.53
CA LYS A 212 2.28 28.63 2.55
C LYS A 212 2.21 29.18 1.12
N VAL A 213 1.37 30.17 0.95
CA VAL A 213 1.35 30.97 -0.28
C VAL A 213 2.27 32.16 -0.06
N ILE A 214 3.21 32.33 -0.96
CA ILE A 214 4.16 33.43 -0.98
C ILE A 214 3.77 34.34 -2.13
N GLN A 215 3.39 35.55 -1.82
CA GLN A 215 2.99 36.56 -2.80
C GLN A 215 4.22 37.42 -3.14
N GLY A 216 4.57 37.48 -4.42
CA GLY A 216 5.59 38.38 -4.97
C GLY A 216 5.01 39.74 -5.37
N GLU A 217 5.86 40.62 -5.84
CA GLU A 217 5.43 41.91 -6.43
C GLU A 217 4.69 41.64 -7.75
N ILE A 218 3.63 42.43 -7.99
CA ILE A 218 2.94 42.39 -9.28
C ILE A 218 3.85 43.06 -10.33
N PRO A 219 4.16 42.40 -11.45
CA PRO A 219 4.96 43.00 -12.50
C PRO A 219 4.33 44.34 -12.96
N SER A 220 5.14 45.37 -13.14
CA SER A 220 4.71 46.71 -13.51
C SER A 220 3.85 46.77 -14.78
N ILE A 221 4.04 45.81 -15.69
CA ILE A 221 3.22 45.67 -16.89
C ILE A 221 1.75 45.40 -16.59
N TYR A 222 1.44 44.62 -15.55
CA TYR A 222 0.07 44.35 -15.14
C TYR A 222 -0.56 45.54 -14.43
N ASN A 223 0.20 46.29 -13.63
CA ASN A 223 -0.28 47.49 -13.00
C ASN A 223 -0.68 48.57 -14.04
N GLY A 224 0.11 48.69 -15.12
CA GLY A 224 -0.21 49.63 -16.22
C GLY A 224 -1.49 49.27 -16.97
N LEU A 225 -1.80 47.98 -17.13
CA LEU A 225 -3.05 47.56 -17.77
C LEU A 225 -4.27 47.81 -16.89
N LEU A 226 -4.17 47.59 -15.57
CA LEU A 226 -5.27 47.88 -14.62
C LEU A 226 -5.55 49.38 -14.52
N GLU A 227 -4.53 50.22 -14.56
CA GLU A 227 -4.71 51.69 -14.61
C GLU A 227 -5.34 52.17 -15.91
N GLN A 228 -5.05 51.53 -17.05
CA GLN A 228 -5.69 51.84 -18.32
C GLN A 228 -7.18 51.43 -18.34
N GLU A 229 -7.53 50.27 -17.83
CA GLU A 229 -8.92 49.83 -17.71
C GLU A 229 -9.73 50.74 -16.79
N SER A 230 -9.18 51.17 -15.66
CA SER A 230 -9.85 52.06 -14.74
C SER A 230 -10.13 53.45 -15.35
N LYS A 231 -9.25 53.98 -16.21
CA LYS A 231 -9.43 55.22 -16.95
C LYS A 231 -10.48 55.14 -18.07
N ILE A 232 -10.62 53.97 -18.69
CA ILE A 232 -11.63 53.73 -19.74
C ILE A 232 -13.03 53.65 -19.16
N LEU A 233 -13.17 53.13 -17.92
CA LEU A 233 -14.44 52.96 -17.24
C LEU A 233 -14.91 54.24 -16.51
N SER A 234 -14.06 55.27 -16.42
CA SER A 234 -14.37 56.56 -15.75
C SER A 234 -14.73 57.70 -16.74
N ASN A 235 -14.80 57.43 -18.01
CA ASN A 235 -15.30 58.32 -19.06
C ASN A 235 -16.63 57.78 -19.62
#